data_e620616f293522fac10e8005a5b1351b
#
_entry.id   e620616f293522fac10e8005a5b1351b
#
_cell.length_a   1.000
_cell.length_b   1.000
_cell.length_c   1.000
_cell.angle_alpha   90.00
_cell.angle_beta   90.00
_cell.angle_gamma   90.00
#
_symmetry.space_group_name_H-M   'P 1'
#
loop_
_entity.id
_entity.type
_entity.pdbx_description
1 polymer ?
#
loop_
_entity_poly.entity_id
_entity_poly.type
_entity_poly.pdbx_seq_one_letter_code
_entity_poly.pdbx_strand_id
1 'polypeptide(L)'
;NKKDNNGAIEYDKLLIATGSHPVSPPIDGMELSGIHSCWTLEDGRNIVKRAKPGANVVLMGAGFIGCIILEALALRKVNLTVIEMDDRMVPRMMDQNAGNLIKSWCMDKGVNVHTSTRVDGIEKADGGALKVRLNNGETLDADLVISATGVAANIQFLEGSGLETDFGVLVNDRLQSNIPDIYAAGDVC
;
A
#
# COMPACT_ATOMS: atom_id res chain seq x y z
N ASN A 1 -18.81 27.82 -13.31
CA ASN A 1 -17.48 27.56 -13.91
C ASN A 1 -17.33 28.40 -15.15
N LYS A 2 -16.68 29.55 -15.07
CA LYS A 2 -16.26 30.31 -16.26
C LYS A 2 -14.85 29.81 -16.61
N LYS A 3 -14.70 29.14 -17.76
CA LYS A 3 -13.38 28.92 -18.35
C LYS A 3 -12.98 30.25 -19.02
N ASP A 4 -11.76 30.72 -18.68
CA ASP A 4 -11.14 31.73 -19.53
C ASP A 4 -10.66 31.11 -20.85
N ASN A 5 -10.19 31.95 -21.77
CA ASN A 5 -9.68 31.48 -23.07
C ASN A 5 -8.40 30.62 -22.99
N ASN A 6 -7.79 30.54 -21.79
CA ASN A 6 -6.57 29.75 -21.54
C ASN A 6 -6.84 28.44 -20.77
N GLY A 7 -8.11 28.11 -20.52
CA GLY A 7 -8.49 26.90 -19.79
C GLY A 7 -8.41 27.01 -18.27
N ALA A 8 -8.06 28.17 -17.69
CA ALA A 8 -8.09 28.42 -16.27
C ALA A 8 -9.54 28.48 -15.74
N ILE A 9 -9.72 28.16 -14.47
CA ILE A 9 -11.01 28.19 -13.78
C ILE A 9 -10.85 29.15 -12.60
N GLU A 10 -11.66 30.21 -12.59
CA GLU A 10 -11.77 31.11 -11.45
C GLU A 10 -12.52 30.43 -10.30
N TYR A 11 -12.07 30.65 -9.07
CA TYR A 11 -12.71 30.13 -7.86
C TYR A 11 -12.60 31.15 -6.72
N ASP A 12 -13.57 31.16 -5.82
CA ASP A 12 -13.52 31.90 -4.55
C ASP A 12 -12.81 31.06 -3.47
N LYS A 13 -13.03 29.74 -3.48
CA LYS A 13 -12.38 28.78 -2.59
C LYS A 13 -12.04 27.51 -3.36
N LEU A 14 -10.86 26.95 -3.05
CA LEU A 14 -10.38 25.70 -3.63
C LEU A 14 -10.20 24.64 -2.54
N LEU A 15 -10.76 23.45 -2.78
CA LEU A 15 -10.47 22.27 -1.99
C LEU A 15 -9.64 21.28 -2.81
N ILE A 16 -8.46 20.94 -2.32
CA ILE A 16 -7.59 19.90 -2.85
C ILE A 16 -7.94 18.60 -2.13
N ALA A 17 -8.50 17.64 -2.85
CA ALA A 17 -8.91 16.33 -2.33
C ALA A 17 -8.49 15.22 -3.32
N THR A 18 -7.25 15.30 -3.78
CA THR A 18 -6.69 14.43 -4.83
C THR A 18 -6.24 13.07 -4.31
N GLY A 19 -6.27 12.86 -2.99
CA GLY A 19 -5.98 11.59 -2.36
C GLY A 19 -4.51 11.18 -2.48
N SER A 20 -4.31 9.87 -2.52
CA SER A 20 -3.00 9.22 -2.58
C SER A 20 -2.97 8.10 -3.62
N HIS A 21 -1.81 7.50 -3.83
CA HIS A 21 -1.61 6.32 -4.67
C HIS A 21 -0.67 5.33 -3.98
N PRO A 22 -0.75 4.03 -4.29
CA PRO A 22 0.18 3.03 -3.75
C PRO A 22 1.61 3.32 -4.16
N VAL A 23 2.53 3.17 -3.21
CA VAL A 23 3.96 3.23 -3.48
C VAL A 23 4.43 1.87 -3.99
N SER A 24 5.19 1.86 -5.09
CA SER A 24 5.97 0.70 -5.51
C SER A 24 7.35 0.79 -4.86
N PRO A 25 7.72 -0.15 -3.98
CA PRO A 25 9.06 -0.13 -3.39
C PRO A 25 10.13 -0.35 -4.48
N PRO A 26 11.34 0.22 -4.31
CA PRO A 26 12.43 0.06 -5.27
C PRO A 26 13.08 -1.34 -5.16
N ILE A 27 12.32 -2.35 -5.53
CA ILE A 27 12.69 -3.77 -5.49
C ILE A 27 12.65 -4.29 -6.92
N ASP A 28 13.67 -5.03 -7.34
CA ASP A 28 13.72 -5.64 -8.66
C ASP A 28 12.56 -6.60 -8.85
N GLY A 29 11.91 -6.52 -10.01
CA GLY A 29 10.81 -7.41 -10.40
C GLY A 29 9.42 -6.93 -10.00
N MET A 30 9.25 -5.75 -9.42
CA MET A 30 7.92 -5.22 -9.06
C MET A 30 6.97 -5.01 -10.24
N GLU A 31 7.49 -4.96 -11.47
CA GLU A 31 6.74 -4.86 -12.72
C GLU A 31 6.23 -6.21 -13.25
N LEU A 32 6.60 -7.32 -12.63
CA LEU A 32 6.24 -8.66 -13.09
C LEU A 32 4.73 -8.93 -12.97
N SER A 33 4.21 -9.68 -13.93
CA SER A 33 2.82 -10.14 -13.89
C SER A 33 2.59 -11.06 -12.69
N GLY A 34 1.55 -10.79 -11.91
CA GLY A 34 1.23 -11.51 -10.67
C GLY A 34 1.52 -10.71 -9.41
N ILE A 35 2.03 -9.47 -9.59
CA ILE A 35 2.18 -8.51 -8.50
C ILE A 35 1.09 -7.45 -8.63
N HIS A 36 0.38 -7.18 -7.55
CA HIS A 36 -0.71 -6.22 -7.52
C HIS A 36 -0.65 -5.36 -6.25
N SER A 37 -1.02 -4.09 -6.37
CA SER A 37 -1.48 -3.32 -5.21
C SER A 37 -2.91 -3.75 -4.83
N CYS A 38 -3.41 -3.30 -3.69
CA CYS A 38 -4.82 -3.45 -3.31
C CYS A 38 -5.41 -2.07 -3.04
N TRP A 39 -5.70 -1.33 -4.08
CA TRP A 39 -6.13 0.06 -4.02
C TRP A 39 -7.44 0.32 -4.74
N THR A 40 -7.57 -0.20 -5.94
CA THR A 40 -8.74 -0.03 -6.79
C THR A 40 -9.62 -1.28 -6.80
N LEU A 41 -10.86 -1.13 -7.27
CA LEU A 41 -11.75 -2.26 -7.51
C LEU A 41 -11.15 -3.25 -8.54
N GLU A 42 -10.40 -2.73 -9.53
CA GLU A 42 -9.76 -3.59 -10.53
C GLU A 42 -8.61 -4.41 -9.91
N ASP A 43 -7.83 -3.82 -9.01
CA ASP A 43 -6.84 -4.56 -8.22
C ASP A 43 -7.51 -5.71 -7.47
N GLY A 44 -8.61 -5.41 -6.77
CA GLY A 44 -9.39 -6.43 -6.05
C GLY A 44 -9.87 -7.56 -6.96
N ARG A 45 -10.36 -7.25 -8.16
CA ARG A 45 -10.77 -8.25 -9.16
C ARG A 45 -9.60 -9.12 -9.62
N ASN A 46 -8.44 -8.52 -9.85
CA ASN A 46 -7.24 -9.24 -10.28
C ASN A 46 -6.68 -10.14 -9.18
N ILE A 47 -6.68 -9.65 -7.92
CA ILE A 47 -6.33 -10.46 -6.75
C ILE A 47 -7.26 -11.67 -6.64
N VAL A 48 -8.58 -11.47 -6.70
CA VAL A 48 -9.59 -12.54 -6.61
C VAL A 48 -9.42 -13.61 -7.70
N LYS A 49 -9.02 -13.21 -8.91
CA LYS A 49 -8.77 -14.17 -10.02
C LYS A 49 -7.61 -15.12 -9.68
N ARG A 50 -6.59 -14.64 -8.96
CA ARG A 50 -5.38 -15.41 -8.61
C ARG A 50 -5.44 -16.07 -7.24
N ALA A 51 -6.01 -15.42 -6.24
CA ALA A 51 -6.17 -15.95 -4.87
C ALA A 51 -7.19 -17.09 -4.81
N LYS A 52 -6.86 -18.21 -5.42
CA LYS A 52 -7.66 -19.45 -5.39
C LYS A 52 -7.29 -20.30 -4.17
N PRO A 53 -8.18 -21.18 -3.68
CA PRO A 53 -7.84 -22.11 -2.61
C PRO A 53 -6.54 -22.87 -2.91
N GLY A 54 -5.61 -22.87 -1.96
CA GLY A 54 -4.30 -23.50 -2.08
C GLY A 54 -3.23 -22.69 -2.83
N ALA A 55 -3.57 -21.54 -3.44
CA ALA A 55 -2.57 -20.66 -4.06
C ALA A 55 -1.62 -20.09 -3.01
N ASN A 56 -0.34 -20.01 -3.34
CA ASN A 56 0.68 -19.37 -2.51
C ASN A 56 0.61 -17.86 -2.72
N VAL A 57 0.27 -17.12 -1.67
CA VAL A 57 0.12 -15.66 -1.70
C VAL A 57 1.12 -15.02 -0.75
N VAL A 58 1.95 -14.12 -1.26
CA VAL A 58 2.84 -13.30 -0.46
C VAL A 58 2.24 -11.89 -0.35
N LEU A 59 2.01 -11.45 0.88
CA LEU A 59 1.57 -10.10 1.21
C LEU A 59 2.76 -9.30 1.76
N MET A 60 3.18 -8.29 1.03
CA MET A 60 4.27 -7.38 1.43
C MET A 60 3.69 -6.20 2.19
N GLY A 61 4.07 -6.05 3.46
CA GLY A 61 3.61 -5.03 4.37
C GLY A 61 2.44 -5.50 5.25
N ALA A 62 2.65 -5.42 6.57
CA ALA A 62 1.63 -5.70 7.59
C ALA A 62 1.12 -4.42 8.26
N GLY A 63 1.06 -3.33 7.50
CA GLY A 63 0.43 -2.08 7.90
C GLY A 63 -1.10 -2.19 7.90
N PHE A 64 -1.79 -1.06 8.02
CA PHE A 64 -3.25 -1.02 8.11
C PHE A 64 -3.94 -1.70 6.90
N ILE A 65 -3.56 -1.34 5.67
CA ILE A 65 -4.13 -1.92 4.44
C ILE A 65 -3.84 -3.42 4.38
N GLY A 66 -2.59 -3.84 4.65
CA GLY A 66 -2.20 -5.25 4.65
C GLY A 66 -3.04 -6.08 5.61
N CYS A 67 -3.28 -5.59 6.83
CA CYS A 67 -4.09 -6.29 7.82
C CYS A 67 -5.57 -6.39 7.44
N ILE A 68 -6.15 -5.38 6.77
CA ILE A 68 -7.54 -5.43 6.30
C ILE A 68 -7.74 -6.54 5.24
N ILE A 69 -6.83 -6.63 4.27
CA ILE A 69 -6.95 -7.63 3.19
C ILE A 69 -6.57 -9.04 3.63
N LEU A 70 -5.80 -9.16 4.70
CA LEU A 70 -5.35 -10.46 5.23
C LEU A 70 -6.50 -11.38 5.57
N GLU A 71 -7.55 -10.88 6.25
CA GLU A 71 -8.73 -11.67 6.59
C GLU A 71 -9.44 -12.19 5.34
N ALA A 72 -9.64 -11.31 4.35
CA ALA A 72 -10.27 -11.70 3.09
C ALA A 72 -9.47 -12.77 2.33
N LEU A 73 -8.14 -12.72 2.39
CA LEU A 73 -7.27 -13.73 1.80
C LEU A 73 -7.34 -15.06 2.57
N ALA A 74 -7.30 -15.03 3.90
CA ALA A 74 -7.41 -16.22 4.74
C ALA A 74 -8.74 -16.95 4.51
N LEU A 75 -9.86 -16.22 4.41
CA LEU A 75 -11.18 -16.79 4.09
C LEU A 75 -11.22 -17.47 2.71
N ARG A 76 -10.33 -17.12 1.79
CA ARG A 76 -10.21 -17.75 0.47
C ARG A 76 -9.39 -19.05 0.51
N LYS A 77 -8.88 -19.45 1.67
CA LYS A 77 -8.08 -20.67 1.88
C LYS A 77 -6.80 -20.70 1.02
N VAL A 78 -6.16 -19.57 0.86
CA VAL A 78 -4.83 -19.47 0.24
C VAL A 78 -3.76 -19.83 1.27
N ASN A 79 -2.58 -20.25 0.83
CA ASN A 79 -1.38 -20.34 1.66
C ASN A 79 -0.79 -18.94 1.78
N LEU A 80 -1.13 -18.23 2.86
CA LEU A 80 -0.77 -16.83 3.03
C LEU A 80 0.53 -16.68 3.81
N THR A 81 1.48 -15.94 3.25
CA THR A 81 2.70 -15.49 3.93
C THR A 81 2.75 -13.97 3.93
N VAL A 82 2.91 -13.37 5.10
CA VAL A 82 3.03 -11.92 5.33
C VAL A 82 4.49 -11.58 5.62
N ILE A 83 5.02 -10.61 4.89
CA ILE A 83 6.39 -10.09 5.06
C ILE A 83 6.30 -8.65 5.54
N GLU A 84 6.85 -8.38 6.73
CA GLU A 84 6.90 -7.06 7.34
C GLU A 84 8.35 -6.70 7.71
N MET A 85 8.79 -5.53 7.24
CA MET A 85 10.15 -5.07 7.48
C MET A 85 10.40 -4.59 8.90
N ASP A 86 9.36 -4.08 9.54
CA ASP A 86 9.41 -3.70 10.95
C ASP A 86 9.29 -4.92 11.87
N ASP A 87 9.55 -4.72 13.15
CA ASP A 87 9.65 -5.79 14.16
C ASP A 87 8.29 -6.37 14.60
N ARG A 88 7.18 -5.78 14.16
CA ARG A 88 5.81 -6.15 14.55
C ARG A 88 4.78 -5.84 13.48
N MET A 89 3.59 -6.39 13.63
CA MET A 89 2.46 -6.05 12.77
C MET A 89 1.87 -4.68 13.17
N VAL A 90 1.36 -3.95 12.18
CA VAL A 90 0.77 -2.60 12.31
C VAL A 90 1.69 -1.61 13.05
N PRO A 91 2.98 -1.52 12.67
CA PRO A 91 4.00 -0.86 13.49
C PRO A 91 3.76 0.64 13.71
N ARG A 92 3.08 1.32 12.78
CA ARG A 92 2.75 2.75 12.90
C ARG A 92 1.59 3.05 13.85
N MET A 93 0.79 2.06 14.24
CA MET A 93 -0.44 2.25 15.03
C MET A 93 -0.43 1.48 16.34
N MET A 94 0.40 0.45 16.45
CA MET A 94 0.42 -0.48 17.59
C MET A 94 1.79 -0.51 18.24
N ASP A 95 1.79 -0.62 19.56
CA ASP A 95 3.02 -0.90 20.30
C ASP A 95 3.48 -2.37 20.08
N GLN A 96 4.62 -2.73 20.68
CA GLN A 96 5.20 -4.05 20.52
C GLN A 96 4.27 -5.17 21.02
N ASN A 97 3.58 -4.94 22.14
CA ASN A 97 2.72 -5.96 22.73
C ASN A 97 1.50 -6.22 21.85
N ALA A 98 0.82 -5.15 21.42
CA ALA A 98 -0.35 -5.26 20.55
C ALA A 98 0.01 -5.84 19.17
N GLY A 99 1.12 -5.40 18.56
CA GLY A 99 1.59 -5.95 17.30
C GLY A 99 1.94 -7.44 17.38
N ASN A 100 2.56 -7.88 18.49
CA ASN A 100 2.87 -9.28 18.72
C ASN A 100 1.61 -10.13 18.96
N LEU A 101 0.59 -9.59 19.64
CA LEU A 101 -0.69 -10.28 19.81
C LEU A 101 -1.37 -10.50 18.45
N ILE A 102 -1.38 -9.50 17.57
CA ILE A 102 -1.91 -9.62 16.21
C ILE A 102 -1.12 -10.69 15.43
N LYS A 103 0.22 -10.68 15.52
CA LYS A 103 1.06 -11.69 14.88
C LYS A 103 0.70 -13.10 15.33
N SER A 104 0.62 -13.32 16.66
CA SER A 104 0.28 -14.62 17.22
C SER A 104 -1.10 -15.08 16.75
N TRP A 105 -2.08 -14.19 16.77
CA TRP A 105 -3.43 -14.48 16.30
C TRP A 105 -3.47 -14.87 14.82
N CYS A 106 -2.70 -14.20 13.96
CA CYS A 106 -2.59 -14.55 12.55
C CYS A 106 -1.97 -15.94 12.36
N MET A 107 -0.90 -16.24 13.11
CA MET A 107 -0.22 -17.55 13.05
C MET A 107 -1.13 -18.68 13.52
N ASP A 108 -1.95 -18.47 14.56
CA ASP A 108 -2.96 -19.42 15.03
C ASP A 108 -4.05 -19.71 13.97
N LYS A 109 -4.24 -18.79 13.02
CA LYS A 109 -5.13 -18.95 11.86
C LYS A 109 -4.45 -19.55 10.63
N GLY A 110 -3.21 -19.99 10.77
CA GLY A 110 -2.45 -20.63 9.68
C GLY A 110 -1.79 -19.67 8.71
N VAL A 111 -1.66 -18.40 9.08
CA VAL A 111 -0.91 -17.40 8.28
C VAL A 111 0.56 -17.44 8.70
N ASN A 112 1.48 -17.55 7.75
CA ASN A 112 2.90 -17.39 8.02
C ASN A 112 3.23 -15.89 8.14
N VAL A 113 3.88 -15.46 9.24
CA VAL A 113 4.21 -14.05 9.45
C VAL A 113 5.70 -13.88 9.74
N HIS A 114 6.41 -13.22 8.84
CA HIS A 114 7.81 -12.84 8.98
C HIS A 114 7.88 -11.34 9.28
N THR A 115 8.24 -10.99 10.50
CA THR A 115 8.58 -9.62 10.91
C THR A 115 10.10 -9.44 10.86
N SER A 116 10.59 -8.19 10.87
CA SER A 116 12.02 -7.86 10.69
C SER A 116 12.60 -8.49 9.41
N THR A 117 11.76 -8.62 8.39
CA THR A 117 12.08 -9.29 7.13
C THR A 117 11.60 -8.43 5.96
N ARG A 118 12.44 -8.25 4.97
CA ARG A 118 12.08 -7.53 3.74
C ARG A 118 12.28 -8.39 2.51
N VAL A 119 11.56 -8.03 1.46
CA VAL A 119 11.78 -8.57 0.13
C VAL A 119 12.94 -7.83 -0.52
N ASP A 120 13.92 -8.57 -1.01
CA ASP A 120 15.10 -8.03 -1.71
C ASP A 120 14.97 -8.09 -3.23
N GLY A 121 14.08 -8.92 -3.75
CA GLY A 121 13.82 -9.04 -5.19
C GLY A 121 12.75 -10.07 -5.49
N ILE A 122 12.13 -9.94 -6.66
CA ILE A 122 11.13 -10.88 -7.17
C ILE A 122 11.56 -11.30 -8.58
N GLU A 123 11.54 -12.59 -8.84
CA GLU A 123 11.94 -13.16 -10.11
C GLU A 123 10.81 -14.02 -10.68
N LYS A 124 10.77 -14.12 -11.99
CA LYS A 124 9.83 -15.03 -12.66
C LYS A 124 10.35 -16.46 -12.58
N ALA A 125 9.51 -17.38 -12.13
CA ALA A 125 9.75 -18.80 -12.14
C ALA A 125 9.07 -19.48 -13.33
N ASP A 126 9.37 -20.77 -13.53
CA ASP A 126 8.72 -21.59 -14.54
C ASP A 126 7.21 -21.67 -14.31
N GLY A 127 6.46 -21.80 -15.40
CA GLY A 127 4.99 -21.89 -15.32
C GLY A 127 4.26 -20.60 -14.99
N GLY A 128 4.98 -19.45 -14.85
CA GLY A 128 4.39 -18.14 -14.56
C GLY A 128 4.22 -17.84 -13.07
N ALA A 129 4.74 -18.68 -12.18
CA ALA A 129 4.90 -18.41 -10.76
C ALA A 129 5.99 -17.36 -10.52
N LEU A 130 6.06 -16.85 -9.30
CA LEU A 130 7.06 -15.89 -8.85
C LEU A 130 7.94 -16.51 -7.77
N LYS A 131 9.20 -16.10 -7.72
CA LYS A 131 10.13 -16.37 -6.62
C LYS A 131 10.42 -15.08 -5.89
N VAL A 132 10.05 -15.01 -4.62
CA VAL A 132 10.23 -13.84 -3.75
C VAL A 132 11.45 -14.09 -2.87
N ARG A 133 12.54 -13.35 -3.10
CA ARG A 133 13.77 -13.44 -2.30
C ARG A 133 13.67 -12.52 -1.08
N LEU A 134 14.02 -13.06 0.07
CA LEU A 134 14.04 -12.35 1.34
C LEU A 134 15.48 -12.01 1.77
N ASN A 135 15.62 -10.96 2.57
CA ASN A 135 16.92 -10.50 3.08
C ASN A 135 17.63 -11.49 4.04
N ASN A 136 16.92 -12.49 4.53
CA ASN A 136 17.48 -13.58 5.34
C ASN A 136 18.00 -14.76 4.50
N GLY A 137 17.95 -14.68 3.18
CA GLY A 137 18.37 -15.71 2.23
C GLY A 137 17.29 -16.73 1.86
N GLU A 138 16.11 -16.67 2.48
CA GLU A 138 14.98 -17.51 2.08
C GLU A 138 14.42 -17.07 0.73
N THR A 139 13.82 -18.01 0.02
CA THR A 139 13.06 -17.77 -1.21
C THR A 139 11.70 -18.43 -1.08
N LEU A 140 10.65 -17.67 -1.37
CA LEU A 140 9.26 -18.12 -1.33
C LEU A 140 8.75 -18.27 -2.76
N ASP A 141 8.06 -19.38 -3.05
CA ASP A 141 7.27 -19.50 -4.28
C ASP A 141 5.93 -18.82 -4.09
N ALA A 142 5.49 -18.04 -5.08
CA ALA A 142 4.23 -17.32 -5.04
C ALA A 142 3.48 -17.36 -6.37
N ASP A 143 2.17 -17.59 -6.30
CA ASP A 143 1.24 -17.48 -7.42
C ASP A 143 0.72 -16.02 -7.54
N LEU A 144 0.81 -15.28 -6.44
CA LEU A 144 0.36 -13.90 -6.30
C LEU A 144 1.22 -13.18 -5.25
N VAL A 145 1.68 -11.98 -5.59
CA VAL A 145 2.26 -11.05 -4.62
C VAL A 145 1.36 -9.83 -4.51
N ILE A 146 1.08 -9.41 -3.29
CA ILE A 146 0.29 -8.20 -3.02
C ILE A 146 1.20 -7.20 -2.30
N SER A 147 1.38 -6.02 -2.90
CA SER A 147 2.15 -4.93 -2.32
C SER A 147 1.21 -4.00 -1.54
N ALA A 148 1.37 -3.98 -0.22
CA ALA A 148 0.69 -3.08 0.72
C ALA A 148 1.71 -2.27 1.53
N THR A 149 2.76 -1.79 0.85
CA THR A 149 3.96 -1.18 1.44
C THR A 149 3.82 0.32 1.72
N GLY A 150 2.65 0.88 1.49
CA GLY A 150 2.32 2.28 1.79
C GLY A 150 1.73 3.03 0.61
N VAL A 151 1.44 4.30 0.86
CA VAL A 151 0.86 5.24 -0.10
C VAL A 151 1.63 6.55 -0.09
N ALA A 152 1.57 7.29 -1.20
CA ALA A 152 2.10 8.64 -1.32
C ALA A 152 0.97 9.59 -1.74
N ALA A 153 0.94 10.77 -1.15
CA ALA A 153 -0.03 11.80 -1.50
C ALA A 153 0.14 12.27 -2.94
N ASN A 154 -0.97 12.54 -3.60
CA ASN A 154 -0.99 13.08 -4.97
C ASN A 154 -0.75 14.60 -4.95
N ILE A 155 0.48 15.02 -4.77
CA ILE A 155 0.89 16.43 -4.64
C ILE A 155 1.81 16.93 -5.77
N GLN A 156 2.25 16.08 -6.69
CA GLN A 156 3.24 16.43 -7.72
C GLN A 156 2.79 17.61 -8.61
N PHE A 157 1.47 17.71 -8.87
CA PHE A 157 0.90 18.80 -9.66
C PHE A 157 0.93 20.16 -8.96
N LEU A 158 1.27 20.19 -7.67
CA LEU A 158 1.36 21.42 -6.86
C LEU A 158 2.76 22.03 -6.90
N GLU A 159 3.72 21.40 -7.54
CA GLU A 159 5.09 21.90 -7.67
C GLU A 159 5.09 23.29 -8.31
N GLY A 160 5.75 24.25 -7.68
CA GLY A 160 5.79 25.65 -8.13
C GLY A 160 4.53 26.48 -7.84
N SER A 161 3.50 25.91 -7.20
CA SER A 161 2.28 26.64 -6.84
C SER A 161 2.43 27.58 -5.64
N GLY A 162 3.48 27.43 -4.84
CA GLY A 162 3.70 28.14 -3.57
C GLY A 162 2.96 27.51 -2.38
N LEU A 163 2.26 26.38 -2.58
CA LEU A 163 1.71 25.60 -1.48
C LEU A 163 2.84 24.87 -0.73
N GLU A 164 2.77 24.93 0.60
CA GLU A 164 3.69 24.19 1.46
C GLU A 164 3.28 22.72 1.52
N THR A 165 4.24 21.86 1.22
CA THR A 165 4.05 20.39 1.21
C THR A 165 5.21 19.70 1.92
N ASP A 166 4.93 18.53 2.53
CA ASP A 166 5.91 17.56 3.01
C ASP A 166 5.49 16.17 2.48
N PHE A 167 5.02 15.26 3.31
CA PHE A 167 4.40 14.00 2.85
C PHE A 167 3.05 14.22 2.16
N GLY A 168 2.43 15.37 2.40
CA GLY A 168 1.18 15.84 1.81
C GLY A 168 1.13 17.38 1.86
N VAL A 169 -0.01 17.97 1.58
CA VAL A 169 -0.23 19.41 1.73
C VAL A 169 -0.27 19.75 3.21
N LEU A 170 0.55 20.72 3.64
CA LEU A 170 0.52 21.20 5.02
C LEU A 170 -0.70 22.05 5.27
N VAL A 171 -1.48 21.72 6.29
CA VAL A 171 -2.72 22.42 6.66
C VAL A 171 -2.79 22.65 8.17
N ASN A 172 -3.56 23.68 8.55
CA ASN A 172 -3.90 23.96 9.94
C ASN A 172 -5.12 23.13 10.42
N ASP A 173 -5.53 23.33 11.68
CA ASP A 173 -6.69 22.64 12.30
C ASP A 173 -8.04 22.90 11.59
N ARG A 174 -8.09 23.83 10.64
CA ARG A 174 -9.25 24.12 9.80
C ARG A 174 -9.09 23.61 8.38
N LEU A 175 -8.08 22.75 8.14
CA LEU A 175 -7.71 22.19 6.84
C LEU A 175 -7.31 23.27 5.81
N GLN A 176 -6.92 24.46 6.26
CA GLN A 176 -6.48 25.55 5.40
C GLN A 176 -4.95 25.49 5.21
N SER A 177 -4.51 25.63 3.98
CA SER A 177 -3.10 25.70 3.61
C SER A 177 -2.45 27.03 3.99
N ASN A 178 -1.17 27.21 3.67
CA ASN A 178 -0.46 28.49 3.78
C ASN A 178 -1.00 29.58 2.82
N ILE A 179 -1.76 29.22 1.78
CA ILE A 179 -2.39 30.16 0.85
C ILE A 179 -3.85 30.35 1.25
N PRO A 180 -4.31 31.62 1.46
CA PRO A 180 -5.70 31.91 1.79
C PRO A 180 -6.67 31.32 0.78
N ASP A 181 -7.83 30.86 1.28
CA ASP A 181 -8.93 30.27 0.50
C ASP A 181 -8.58 28.96 -0.26
N ILE A 182 -7.40 28.37 0.03
CA ILE A 182 -7.02 27.04 -0.43
C ILE A 182 -6.97 26.08 0.77
N TYR A 183 -7.70 24.98 0.64
CA TYR A 183 -7.87 23.95 1.65
C TYR A 183 -7.43 22.58 1.08
N ALA A 184 -7.01 21.66 1.94
CA ALA A 184 -6.78 20.27 1.56
C ALA A 184 -7.38 19.32 2.59
N ALA A 185 -7.90 18.17 2.13
CA ALA A 185 -8.50 17.16 3.00
C ALA A 185 -8.36 15.73 2.44
N GLY A 186 -8.29 14.76 3.34
CA GLY A 186 -8.10 13.34 3.02
C GLY A 186 -6.62 12.98 2.87
N ASP A 187 -6.34 11.89 2.16
CA ASP A 187 -4.98 11.34 2.02
C ASP A 187 -3.98 12.29 1.32
N VAL A 188 -4.39 13.45 0.90
CA VAL A 188 -3.52 14.46 0.27
C VAL A 188 -2.83 15.37 1.29
N CYS A 189 -3.26 15.38 2.56
CA CYS A 189 -2.71 16.23 3.62
C CYS A 189 -2.41 15.48 4.92
#